data_02bdf0846d44210415226fe39b1cbe75
#
_entry.id   02bdf0846d44210415226fe39b1cbe75
#
_cell.length_a   1.000
_cell.length_b   1.000
_cell.length_c   1.000
_cell.angle_alpha   90.00
_cell.angle_beta   90.00
_cell.angle_gamma   90.00
#
_symmetry.space_group_name_H-M   'P 1'
#
loop_
_entity.id
_entity.type
_entity.pdbx_description
1 polymer ?
#
loop_
_entity_poly.entity_id
_entity_poly.type
_entity_poly.pdbx_seq_one_letter_code
_entity_poly.pdbx_strand_id
1 'polypeptide(L)'
;MVLWLSPQPLVLASKSDVRGKMLAAAGLRIEIRPAQLDERAVENNAGTTEVAGIARYLARAKAEAVANSLPGRLVLGADQTLARGTRRFSKPADRAGALEQLRFLRGRTHELHSALALVRDGNVLFDCVDSARLTMRDVSDGFLENYLDMAGDMALASVGAYQLEGIGIHLFERVEGDYFTILGLPLLPLLGFLRQNGFVDG
;
A
#
# COMPACT_ATOMS: atom_id res chain seq x y z
N MET A 1 9.00 27.93 0.97
CA MET A 1 7.60 27.58 0.62
C MET A 1 7.14 26.50 1.61
N VAL A 2 6.01 26.65 2.28
CA VAL A 2 5.43 25.63 3.17
C VAL A 2 4.28 25.02 2.41
N LEU A 3 4.41 23.75 1.98
CA LEU A 3 3.37 23.06 1.22
C LEU A 3 2.19 22.63 2.09
N TRP A 4 2.47 22.13 3.30
CA TRP A 4 1.43 21.71 4.23
C TRP A 4 0.87 22.89 5.02
N LEU A 5 -0.41 23.22 4.85
CA LEU A 5 -1.06 24.40 5.41
C LEU A 5 -1.78 24.15 6.74
N SER A 6 -2.11 22.88 7.05
CA SER A 6 -2.76 22.58 8.32
C SER A 6 -1.79 22.80 9.51
N PRO A 7 -2.26 23.35 10.65
CA PRO A 7 -1.44 23.51 11.85
C PRO A 7 -0.97 22.18 12.44
N GLN A 8 -1.77 21.12 12.26
CA GLN A 8 -1.46 19.78 12.74
C GLN A 8 -0.97 18.88 11.61
N PRO A 9 -0.02 17.95 11.85
CA PRO A 9 0.42 16.99 10.83
C PRO A 9 -0.70 16.03 10.44
N LEU A 10 -0.64 15.49 9.22
CA LEU A 10 -1.44 14.38 8.78
C LEU A 10 -1.04 13.12 9.56
N VAL A 11 -2.00 12.41 10.14
CA VAL A 11 -1.74 11.17 10.86
C VAL A 11 -1.78 10.01 9.86
N LEU A 12 -0.69 9.24 9.76
CA LEU A 12 -0.62 8.04 8.93
C LEU A 12 -0.88 6.79 9.77
N ALA A 13 -2.03 6.13 9.54
CA ALA A 13 -2.44 4.90 10.20
C ALA A 13 -1.83 3.64 9.53
N SER A 14 -0.51 3.64 9.30
CA SER A 14 0.21 2.54 8.63
C SER A 14 1.59 2.34 9.22
N LYS A 15 2.05 1.06 9.25
CA LYS A 15 3.42 0.67 9.62
C LYS A 15 4.41 0.75 8.45
N SER A 16 3.94 1.06 7.24
CA SER A 16 4.78 1.05 6.03
C SER A 16 5.70 2.25 5.99
N ASP A 17 7.02 2.00 6.11
CA ASP A 17 8.06 3.04 5.96
C ASP A 17 8.02 3.70 4.59
N VAL A 18 7.72 2.92 3.54
CA VAL A 18 7.63 3.42 2.16
C VAL A 18 6.54 4.47 2.03
N ARG A 19 5.35 4.23 2.60
CA ARG A 19 4.26 5.22 2.60
C ARG A 19 4.65 6.49 3.36
N GLY A 20 5.29 6.34 4.52
CA GLY A 20 5.79 7.47 5.28
C GLY A 20 6.79 8.31 4.49
N LYS A 21 7.77 7.65 3.86
CA LYS A 21 8.78 8.32 3.02
C LYS A 21 8.16 9.03 1.82
N MET A 22 7.19 8.42 1.14
CA MET A 22 6.48 9.05 0.01
C MET A 22 5.77 10.34 0.43
N LEU A 23 5.02 10.32 1.53
CA LEU A 23 4.31 11.48 2.05
C LEU A 23 5.27 12.59 2.48
N ALA A 24 6.36 12.24 3.18
CA ALA A 24 7.38 13.20 3.61
C ALA A 24 8.12 13.80 2.40
N ALA A 25 8.48 13.00 1.39
CA ALA A 25 9.11 13.47 0.16
C ALA A 25 8.18 14.40 -0.65
N ALA A 26 6.86 14.22 -0.55
CA ALA A 26 5.86 15.11 -1.11
C ALA A 26 5.66 16.41 -0.29
N GLY A 27 6.47 16.65 0.75
CA GLY A 27 6.41 17.86 1.57
C GLY A 27 5.28 17.89 2.61
N LEU A 28 4.62 16.76 2.86
CA LEU A 28 3.58 16.68 3.88
C LEU A 28 4.19 16.50 5.27
N ARG A 29 3.66 17.23 6.25
CA ARG A 29 3.98 16.97 7.66
C ARG A 29 3.17 15.78 8.13
N ILE A 30 3.85 14.73 8.55
CA ILE A 30 3.20 13.48 8.97
C ILE A 30 3.53 13.10 10.41
N GLU A 31 2.59 12.42 11.04
CA GLU A 31 2.74 11.72 12.32
C GLU A 31 2.35 10.25 12.10
N ILE A 32 3.24 9.31 12.43
CA ILE A 32 2.97 7.88 12.21
C ILE A 32 2.30 7.30 13.46
N ARG A 33 1.08 6.77 13.29
CA ARG A 33 0.26 6.11 14.31
C ARG A 33 -0.34 4.84 13.74
N PRO A 34 0.38 3.71 13.75
CA PRO A 34 -0.10 2.46 13.15
C PRO A 34 -1.41 2.01 13.78
N ALA A 35 -2.37 1.63 12.94
CA ALA A 35 -3.59 1.00 13.41
C ALA A 35 -3.29 -0.37 14.03
N GLN A 36 -3.91 -0.65 15.18
CA GLN A 36 -3.87 -1.94 15.84
C GLN A 36 -5.17 -2.69 15.53
N LEU A 37 -5.17 -3.45 14.42
CA LEU A 37 -6.31 -4.21 13.94
C LEU A 37 -5.91 -5.66 13.67
N ASP A 38 -6.82 -6.58 13.91
CA ASP A 38 -6.78 -7.89 13.29
C ASP A 38 -7.29 -7.78 11.84
N GLU A 39 -6.35 -7.59 10.90
CA GLU A 39 -6.68 -7.38 9.49
C GLU A 39 -7.48 -8.55 8.90
N ARG A 40 -7.24 -9.81 9.35
CA ARG A 40 -8.00 -10.98 8.88
C ARG A 40 -9.45 -10.93 9.34
N ALA A 41 -9.68 -10.58 10.61
CA ALA A 41 -11.04 -10.41 11.10
C ALA A 41 -11.78 -9.27 10.39
N VAL A 42 -11.08 -8.18 10.09
CA VAL A 42 -11.61 -7.05 9.31
C VAL A 42 -11.94 -7.48 7.88
N GLU A 43 -11.05 -8.20 7.20
CA GLU A 43 -11.30 -8.74 5.84
C GLU A 43 -12.55 -9.61 5.77
N ASN A 44 -12.73 -10.51 6.75
CA ASN A 44 -13.89 -11.41 6.79
C ASN A 44 -15.23 -10.65 6.88
N ASN A 45 -15.19 -9.43 7.37
CA ASN A 45 -16.36 -8.55 7.49
C ASN A 45 -16.50 -7.54 6.34
N ALA A 46 -15.65 -7.61 5.32
CA ALA A 46 -15.64 -6.61 4.23
C ALA A 46 -16.90 -6.62 3.35
N GLY A 47 -17.72 -7.68 3.41
CA GLY A 47 -18.96 -7.79 2.62
C GLY A 47 -18.74 -7.88 1.11
N THR A 48 -17.50 -8.04 0.67
CA THR A 48 -17.11 -8.16 -0.73
C THR A 48 -15.98 -9.17 -0.91
N THR A 49 -15.96 -9.83 -2.07
CA THR A 49 -14.86 -10.70 -2.52
C THR A 49 -13.98 -10.02 -3.56
N GLU A 50 -14.35 -8.83 -4.01
CA GLU A 50 -13.57 -8.04 -4.94
C GLU A 50 -12.28 -7.53 -4.28
N VAL A 51 -11.15 -7.80 -4.90
CA VAL A 51 -9.82 -7.52 -4.31
C VAL A 51 -9.61 -6.03 -4.02
N ALA A 52 -10.02 -5.18 -4.96
CA ALA A 52 -9.97 -3.72 -4.80
C ALA A 52 -10.90 -3.23 -3.67
N GLY A 53 -12.09 -3.84 -3.56
CA GLY A 53 -13.05 -3.55 -2.47
C GLY A 53 -12.48 -3.90 -1.10
N ILE A 54 -11.75 -5.02 -0.98
CA ILE A 54 -11.09 -5.41 0.27
C ILE A 54 -10.00 -4.42 0.65
N ALA A 55 -9.14 -3.99 -0.29
CA ALA A 55 -8.12 -2.99 -0.03
C ALA A 55 -8.74 -1.67 0.48
N ARG A 56 -9.85 -1.22 -0.15
CA ARG A 56 -10.60 -0.04 0.26
C ARG A 56 -11.15 -0.18 1.68
N TYR A 57 -11.76 -1.32 1.97
CA TYR A 57 -12.33 -1.59 3.30
C TYR A 57 -11.27 -1.58 4.39
N LEU A 58 -10.12 -2.23 4.17
CA LEU A 58 -8.98 -2.23 5.09
C LEU A 58 -8.39 -0.84 5.29
N ALA A 59 -8.25 -0.05 4.22
CA ALA A 59 -7.76 1.33 4.31
C ALA A 59 -8.67 2.19 5.19
N ARG A 60 -10.00 2.09 5.02
CA ARG A 60 -11.00 2.78 5.87
C ARG A 60 -10.90 2.33 7.31
N ALA A 61 -10.95 1.03 7.56
CA ALA A 61 -10.90 0.47 8.92
C ALA A 61 -9.63 0.92 9.68
N LYS A 62 -8.47 0.97 9.00
CA LYS A 62 -7.22 1.50 9.57
C LYS A 62 -7.34 2.98 9.94
N ALA A 63 -7.91 3.80 9.06
CA ALA A 63 -8.10 5.22 9.33
C ALA A 63 -9.05 5.46 10.48
N GLU A 64 -10.21 4.81 10.49
CA GLU A 64 -11.25 4.93 11.52
C GLU A 64 -10.74 4.50 12.90
N ALA A 65 -10.03 3.37 12.99
CA ALA A 65 -9.50 2.87 14.26
C ALA A 65 -8.57 3.88 14.94
N VAL A 66 -7.76 4.61 14.16
CA VAL A 66 -6.85 5.64 14.70
C VAL A 66 -7.61 6.95 14.93
N ALA A 67 -8.51 7.36 14.03
CA ALA A 67 -9.27 8.60 14.15
C ALA A 67 -10.14 8.63 15.41
N ASN A 68 -10.71 7.51 15.82
CA ASN A 68 -11.54 7.39 17.03
C ASN A 68 -10.80 7.82 18.32
N SER A 69 -9.47 7.72 18.35
CA SER A 69 -8.65 8.15 19.49
C SER A 69 -8.07 9.57 19.33
N LEU A 70 -8.31 10.24 18.21
CA LEU A 70 -7.68 11.50 17.85
C LEU A 70 -8.72 12.53 17.30
N PRO A 71 -9.61 13.06 18.14
CA PRO A 71 -10.63 14.03 17.72
C PRO A 71 -10.03 15.23 16.99
N GLY A 72 -10.69 15.67 15.91
CA GLY A 72 -10.27 16.80 15.08
C GLY A 72 -9.08 16.54 14.15
N ARG A 73 -8.41 15.37 14.27
CA ARG A 73 -7.23 15.05 13.45
C ARG A 73 -7.64 14.45 12.10
N LEU A 74 -6.90 14.83 11.06
CA LEU A 74 -7.01 14.20 9.76
C LEU A 74 -6.15 12.94 9.75
N VAL A 75 -6.77 11.77 9.53
CA VAL A 75 -6.13 10.46 9.57
C VAL A 75 -6.19 9.79 8.21
N LEU A 76 -5.04 9.37 7.71
CA LEU A 76 -4.86 8.63 6.46
C LEU A 76 -4.64 7.15 6.78
N GLY A 77 -5.59 6.30 6.39
CA GLY A 77 -5.40 4.86 6.29
C GLY A 77 -5.01 4.47 4.87
N ALA A 78 -4.21 3.42 4.74
CA ALA A 78 -3.85 2.87 3.45
C ALA A 78 -3.64 1.37 3.51
N ASP A 79 -4.06 0.68 2.45
CA ASP A 79 -3.86 -0.76 2.28
C ASP A 79 -3.47 -1.09 0.85
N GLN A 80 -2.82 -2.25 0.67
CA GLN A 80 -2.49 -2.78 -0.65
C GLN A 80 -2.71 -4.29 -0.67
N THR A 81 -3.42 -4.74 -1.67
CA THR A 81 -3.63 -6.16 -1.95
C THR A 81 -2.99 -6.54 -3.29
N LEU A 82 -2.37 -7.72 -3.35
CA LEU A 82 -1.89 -8.34 -4.58
C LEU A 82 -2.82 -9.49 -4.95
N ALA A 83 -3.18 -9.55 -6.22
CA ALA A 83 -3.96 -10.67 -6.76
C ALA A 83 -3.49 -11.11 -8.14
N ARG A 84 -3.65 -12.40 -8.41
CA ARG A 84 -3.57 -12.97 -9.75
C ARG A 84 -4.83 -13.79 -10.01
N GLY A 85 -5.71 -13.26 -10.86
CA GLY A 85 -7.06 -13.74 -10.99
C GLY A 85 -7.79 -13.64 -9.65
N THR A 86 -8.38 -14.72 -9.19
CA THR A 86 -9.08 -14.78 -7.89
C THR A 86 -8.17 -15.06 -6.69
N ARG A 87 -6.90 -15.43 -6.93
CA ARG A 87 -5.95 -15.73 -5.84
C ARG A 87 -5.33 -14.44 -5.31
N ARG A 88 -5.59 -14.15 -4.04
CA ARG A 88 -4.92 -13.08 -3.30
C ARG A 88 -3.67 -13.60 -2.61
N PHE A 89 -2.74 -12.69 -2.33
CA PHE A 89 -1.49 -12.98 -1.65
C PHE A 89 -1.37 -12.12 -0.40
N SER A 90 -0.91 -12.72 0.66
CA SER A 90 -0.47 -12.02 1.87
C SER A 90 1.05 -11.90 1.86
N LYS A 91 1.61 -11.09 2.75
CA LYS A 91 3.06 -11.09 2.98
C LYS A 91 3.52 -12.52 3.33
N PRO A 92 4.62 -13.00 2.74
CA PRO A 92 5.14 -14.32 3.06
C PRO A 92 5.59 -14.38 4.52
N ALA A 93 5.36 -15.53 5.16
CA ALA A 93 5.76 -15.72 6.55
C ALA A 93 7.26 -15.97 6.70
N ASP A 94 7.88 -16.54 5.66
CA ASP A 94 9.28 -16.95 5.64
C ASP A 94 9.83 -16.98 4.19
N ARG A 95 11.10 -17.32 4.06
CA ARG A 95 11.80 -17.42 2.76
C ARG A 95 11.17 -18.49 1.84
N ALA A 96 10.70 -19.60 2.40
CA ALA A 96 10.07 -20.64 1.59
C ALA A 96 8.75 -20.18 1.01
N GLY A 97 7.91 -19.51 1.79
CA GLY A 97 6.68 -18.88 1.33
C GLY A 97 6.93 -17.76 0.30
N ALA A 98 8.02 -17.00 0.46
CA ALA A 98 8.43 -15.99 -0.52
C ALA A 98 8.80 -16.64 -1.86
N LEU A 99 9.59 -17.72 -1.84
CA LEU A 99 9.96 -18.46 -3.04
C LEU A 99 8.74 -19.07 -3.76
N GLU A 100 7.80 -19.63 -2.99
CA GLU A 100 6.54 -20.15 -3.55
C GLU A 100 5.73 -19.06 -4.25
N GLN A 101 5.61 -17.88 -3.65
CA GLN A 101 4.90 -16.75 -4.26
C GLN A 101 5.58 -16.32 -5.56
N LEU A 102 6.89 -16.14 -5.55
CA LEU A 102 7.66 -15.76 -6.74
C LEU A 102 7.54 -16.78 -7.87
N ARG A 103 7.63 -18.09 -7.57
CA ARG A 103 7.39 -19.17 -8.53
C ARG A 103 6.00 -19.12 -9.15
N PHE A 104 4.99 -18.79 -8.35
CA PHE A 104 3.62 -18.67 -8.84
C PHE A 104 3.42 -17.45 -9.75
N LEU A 105 4.12 -16.35 -9.47
CA LEU A 105 3.99 -15.08 -10.20
C LEU A 105 4.91 -15.01 -11.45
N ARG A 106 6.01 -15.77 -11.49
CA ARG A 106 6.98 -15.73 -12.58
C ARG A 106 6.33 -16.04 -13.94
N GLY A 107 6.76 -15.30 -14.97
CA GLY A 107 6.24 -15.41 -16.33
C GLY A 107 4.77 -14.99 -16.48
N ARG A 108 4.21 -14.25 -15.49
CA ARG A 108 2.78 -13.96 -15.44
C ARG A 108 2.48 -12.55 -14.99
N THR A 109 1.32 -12.05 -15.42
CA THR A 109 0.79 -10.76 -14.98
C THR A 109 -0.03 -10.93 -13.72
N HIS A 110 0.15 -10.02 -12.78
CA HIS A 110 -0.65 -9.88 -11.57
C HIS A 110 -1.01 -8.40 -11.34
N GLU A 111 -1.90 -8.15 -10.39
CA GLU A 111 -2.41 -6.83 -10.09
C GLU A 111 -2.11 -6.44 -8.64
N LEU A 112 -1.74 -5.18 -8.45
CA LEU A 112 -1.69 -4.51 -7.16
C LEU A 112 -2.85 -3.53 -7.10
N HIS A 113 -3.66 -3.63 -6.04
CA HIS A 113 -4.73 -2.68 -5.75
C HIS A 113 -4.35 -1.93 -4.49
N SER A 114 -4.07 -0.64 -4.62
CA SER A 114 -3.71 0.22 -3.51
C SER A 114 -4.85 1.16 -3.19
N ALA A 115 -5.26 1.17 -1.93
CA ALA A 115 -6.36 1.98 -1.44
C ALA A 115 -5.87 2.95 -0.37
N LEU A 116 -6.53 4.09 -0.30
CA LEU A 116 -6.42 5.03 0.81
C LEU A 116 -7.80 5.51 1.27
N ALA A 117 -7.86 5.96 2.52
CA ALA A 117 -9.01 6.66 3.08
C ALA A 117 -8.54 7.77 4.02
N LEU A 118 -9.13 8.96 3.88
CA LEU A 118 -8.98 10.07 4.80
C LEU A 118 -10.21 10.18 5.69
N VAL A 119 -9.98 10.13 7.00
CA VAL A 119 -11.05 10.16 8.01
C VAL A 119 -10.77 11.28 9.01
N ARG A 120 -11.84 11.97 9.44
CA ARG A 120 -11.82 12.92 10.54
C ARG A 120 -13.17 12.88 11.26
N ASP A 121 -13.13 12.75 12.58
CA ASP A 121 -14.33 12.76 13.45
C ASP A 121 -15.40 11.75 12.98
N GLY A 122 -14.99 10.54 12.64
CA GLY A 122 -15.87 9.46 12.19
C GLY A 122 -16.38 9.58 10.75
N ASN A 123 -16.03 10.67 10.03
CA ASN A 123 -16.45 10.88 8.66
C ASN A 123 -15.34 10.52 7.68
N VAL A 124 -15.64 9.70 6.68
CA VAL A 124 -14.77 9.47 5.53
C VAL A 124 -14.87 10.68 4.60
N LEU A 125 -13.81 11.50 4.56
CA LEU A 125 -13.76 12.71 3.73
C LEU A 125 -13.39 12.40 2.29
N PHE A 126 -12.56 11.40 2.09
CA PHE A 126 -12.10 10.95 0.78
C PHE A 126 -11.63 9.52 0.87
N ASP A 127 -11.90 8.73 -0.14
CA ASP A 127 -11.22 7.46 -0.38
C ASP A 127 -11.10 7.17 -1.87
N CYS A 128 -10.09 6.39 -2.21
CA CYS A 128 -9.93 5.88 -3.57
C CYS A 128 -9.18 4.55 -3.56
N VAL A 129 -9.32 3.85 -4.67
CA VAL A 129 -8.49 2.69 -5.04
C VAL A 129 -7.90 2.95 -6.40
N ASP A 130 -6.63 2.66 -6.55
CA ASP A 130 -5.96 2.64 -7.84
C ASP A 130 -5.23 1.31 -8.03
N SER A 131 -5.02 0.91 -9.29
CA SER A 131 -4.54 -0.42 -9.63
C SER A 131 -3.39 -0.35 -10.62
N ALA A 132 -2.40 -1.22 -10.40
CA ALA A 132 -1.28 -1.40 -11.31
C ALA A 132 -1.16 -2.87 -11.73
N ARG A 133 -0.66 -3.11 -12.95
CA ARG A 133 -0.43 -4.44 -13.52
C ARG A 133 1.05 -4.64 -13.74
N LEU A 134 1.59 -5.72 -13.20
CA LEU A 134 3.00 -6.06 -13.28
C LEU A 134 3.15 -7.43 -13.91
N THR A 135 3.99 -7.53 -14.96
CA THR A 135 4.32 -8.81 -15.60
C THR A 135 5.72 -9.22 -15.18
N MET A 136 5.82 -10.37 -14.49
CA MET A 136 7.11 -10.94 -14.14
C MET A 136 7.75 -11.63 -15.34
N ARG A 137 9.08 -11.54 -15.42
CA ARG A 137 9.91 -12.32 -16.35
C ARG A 137 9.79 -13.81 -16.02
N ASP A 138 9.94 -14.65 -17.03
CA ASP A 138 10.13 -16.09 -16.86
C ASP A 138 11.60 -16.39 -16.54
N VAL A 139 11.93 -16.35 -15.26
CA VAL A 139 13.29 -16.54 -14.74
C VAL A 139 13.47 -17.94 -14.16
N SER A 140 14.71 -18.43 -14.05
CA SER A 140 15.00 -19.74 -13.44
C SER A 140 14.79 -19.74 -11.93
N ASP A 141 14.65 -20.92 -11.32
CA ASP A 141 14.62 -21.07 -9.86
C ASP A 141 15.89 -20.54 -9.20
N GLY A 142 17.07 -20.80 -9.80
CA GLY A 142 18.33 -20.27 -9.30
C GLY A 142 18.38 -18.74 -9.28
N PHE A 143 17.74 -18.07 -10.26
CA PHE A 143 17.61 -16.61 -10.23
C PHE A 143 16.73 -16.15 -9.06
N LEU A 144 15.61 -16.83 -8.80
CA LEU A 144 14.71 -16.49 -7.67
C LEU A 144 15.40 -16.71 -6.33
N GLU A 145 16.14 -17.78 -6.17
CA GLU A 145 16.92 -18.06 -4.95
C GLU A 145 17.98 -17.00 -4.70
N ASN A 146 18.79 -16.67 -5.72
CA ASN A 146 19.78 -15.58 -5.64
C ASN A 146 19.12 -14.23 -5.33
N TYR A 147 17.96 -13.93 -5.93
CA TYR A 147 17.21 -12.72 -5.63
C TYR A 147 16.83 -12.68 -4.16
N LEU A 148 16.29 -13.76 -3.59
CA LEU A 148 15.89 -13.83 -2.18
C LEU A 148 17.10 -13.71 -1.24
N ASP A 149 18.26 -14.27 -1.60
CA ASP A 149 19.49 -14.13 -0.82
C ASP A 149 19.96 -12.67 -0.77
N MET A 150 19.83 -11.94 -1.88
CA MET A 150 20.18 -10.52 -1.95
C MET A 150 19.15 -9.61 -1.28
N ALA A 151 17.84 -9.93 -1.41
CA ALA A 151 16.76 -9.13 -0.84
C ALA A 151 16.61 -9.32 0.67
N GLY A 152 16.97 -10.50 1.18
CA GLY A 152 16.85 -10.81 2.60
C GLY A 152 15.44 -10.57 3.15
N ASP A 153 15.37 -10.01 4.35
CA ASP A 153 14.10 -9.71 5.04
C ASP A 153 13.19 -8.72 4.30
N MET A 154 13.75 -7.94 3.37
CA MET A 154 12.97 -7.01 2.56
C MET A 154 11.95 -7.72 1.67
N ALA A 155 12.24 -8.94 1.22
CA ALA A 155 11.28 -9.76 0.48
C ALA A 155 10.07 -10.18 1.33
N LEU A 156 10.24 -10.31 2.64
CA LEU A 156 9.14 -10.68 3.56
C LEU A 156 8.27 -9.48 3.95
N ALA A 157 8.76 -8.26 3.73
CA ALA A 157 8.07 -7.03 4.13
C ALA A 157 6.92 -6.64 3.17
N SER A 158 6.87 -7.24 1.96
CA SER A 158 5.92 -6.88 0.90
C SER A 158 5.11 -8.06 0.40
N VAL A 159 3.87 -7.80 -0.03
CA VAL A 159 3.06 -8.80 -0.74
C VAL A 159 3.74 -9.15 -2.07
N GLY A 160 3.75 -10.43 -2.43
CA GLY A 160 4.41 -10.91 -3.64
C GLY A 160 5.93 -11.09 -3.52
N ALA A 161 6.51 -10.87 -2.33
CA ALA A 161 7.93 -11.06 -2.01
C ALA A 161 8.90 -10.18 -2.84
N TYR A 162 8.48 -8.97 -3.24
CA TYR A 162 9.34 -8.03 -3.96
C TYR A 162 9.11 -6.58 -3.54
N GLN A 163 10.10 -5.73 -3.81
CA GLN A 163 10.01 -4.27 -3.76
C GLN A 163 10.50 -3.71 -5.09
N LEU A 164 9.61 -3.00 -5.82
CA LEU A 164 9.90 -2.50 -7.15
C LEU A 164 11.00 -1.42 -7.14
N GLU A 165 11.04 -0.63 -6.08
CA GLU A 165 12.01 0.45 -5.84
C GLU A 165 13.43 -0.04 -5.49
N GLY A 166 13.60 -1.35 -5.35
CA GLY A 166 14.87 -2.00 -5.07
C GLY A 166 15.26 -2.99 -6.15
N ILE A 167 16.04 -4.01 -5.78
CA ILE A 167 16.49 -5.07 -6.69
C ILE A 167 15.33 -5.90 -7.25
N GLY A 168 14.12 -5.80 -6.66
CA GLY A 168 12.91 -6.43 -7.18
C GLY A 168 12.53 -6.00 -8.60
N ILE A 169 13.01 -4.84 -9.08
CA ILE A 169 12.79 -4.40 -10.46
C ILE A 169 13.28 -5.42 -11.49
N HIS A 170 14.34 -6.18 -11.17
CA HIS A 170 14.90 -7.20 -12.06
C HIS A 170 13.98 -8.40 -12.29
N LEU A 171 12.94 -8.56 -11.48
CA LEU A 171 11.93 -9.61 -11.65
C LEU A 171 10.93 -9.29 -12.77
N PHE A 172 10.85 -8.03 -13.22
CA PHE A 172 9.78 -7.58 -14.09
C PHE A 172 10.21 -7.39 -15.53
N GLU A 173 9.31 -7.74 -16.43
CA GLU A 173 9.38 -7.49 -17.87
C GLU A 173 8.59 -6.22 -18.22
N ARG A 174 7.43 -6.00 -17.55
CA ARG A 174 6.53 -4.89 -17.84
C ARG A 174 5.83 -4.41 -16.58
N VAL A 175 5.70 -3.10 -16.48
CA VAL A 175 5.03 -2.41 -15.38
C VAL A 175 4.06 -1.40 -15.98
N GLU A 176 2.77 -1.47 -15.60
CA GLU A 176 1.70 -0.61 -16.07
C GLU A 176 0.93 -0.06 -14.87
N GLY A 177 0.77 1.24 -14.82
CA GLY A 177 0.10 1.95 -13.73
C GLY A 177 0.98 3.02 -13.09
N ASP A 178 0.43 3.68 -12.09
CA ASP A 178 1.12 4.75 -11.37
C ASP A 178 2.18 4.18 -10.40
N TYR A 179 3.35 4.81 -10.38
CA TYR A 179 4.48 4.38 -9.54
C TYR A 179 4.15 4.39 -8.05
N PHE A 180 3.46 5.44 -7.58
CA PHE A 180 3.10 5.56 -6.17
C PHE A 180 2.05 4.52 -5.77
N THR A 181 1.14 4.19 -6.69
CA THR A 181 0.17 3.09 -6.52
C THR A 181 0.88 1.75 -6.34
N ILE A 182 1.92 1.48 -7.11
CA ILE A 182 2.74 0.25 -6.96
C ILE A 182 3.42 0.22 -5.60
N LEU A 183 3.90 1.36 -5.11
CA LEU A 183 4.50 1.47 -3.77
C LEU A 183 3.48 1.44 -2.62
N GLY A 184 2.19 1.34 -2.93
CA GLY A 184 1.12 1.09 -1.96
C GLY A 184 0.36 2.31 -1.47
N LEU A 185 0.45 3.45 -2.18
CA LEU A 185 -0.32 4.66 -1.87
C LEU A 185 -0.64 5.44 -3.15
N PRO A 186 -1.91 5.59 -3.55
CA PRO A 186 -2.33 6.47 -4.65
C PRO A 186 -2.08 7.95 -4.30
N LEU A 187 -0.83 8.40 -4.45
CA LEU A 187 -0.39 9.72 -3.95
C LEU A 187 -1.00 10.86 -4.76
N LEU A 188 -1.10 10.76 -6.07
CA LEU A 188 -1.63 11.84 -6.92
C LEU A 188 -3.10 12.16 -6.62
N PRO A 189 -4.03 11.19 -6.50
CA PRO A 189 -5.39 11.44 -6.04
C PRO A 189 -5.45 12.06 -4.63
N LEU A 190 -4.60 11.59 -3.69
CA LEU A 190 -4.51 12.17 -2.36
C LEU A 190 -4.13 13.65 -2.39
N LEU A 191 -3.07 14.00 -3.13
CA LEU A 191 -2.61 15.39 -3.26
C LEU A 191 -3.67 16.26 -3.95
N GLY A 192 -4.39 15.71 -4.93
CA GLY A 192 -5.53 16.40 -5.57
C GLY A 192 -6.60 16.78 -4.56
N PHE A 193 -7.03 15.82 -3.74
CA PHE A 193 -8.00 16.10 -2.67
C PHE A 193 -7.49 17.10 -1.64
N LEU A 194 -6.24 16.97 -1.19
CA LEU A 194 -5.65 17.86 -0.19
C LEU A 194 -5.57 19.31 -0.69
N ARG A 195 -5.22 19.54 -1.97
CA ARG A 195 -5.22 20.87 -2.59
C ARG A 195 -6.64 21.46 -2.66
N GLN A 196 -7.60 20.69 -3.17
CA GLN A 196 -8.99 21.15 -3.33
C GLN A 196 -9.62 21.54 -1.98
N ASN A 197 -9.15 20.97 -0.88
CA ASN A 197 -9.67 21.23 0.47
C ASN A 197 -8.76 22.14 1.33
N GLY A 198 -7.76 22.79 0.73
CA GLY A 198 -6.90 23.78 1.40
C GLY A 198 -5.93 23.21 2.44
N PHE A 199 -5.63 21.91 2.39
CA PHE A 199 -4.61 21.31 3.25
C PHE A 199 -3.19 21.47 2.70
N VAL A 200 -3.09 21.65 1.38
CA VAL A 200 -1.82 21.80 0.65
C VAL A 200 -1.93 22.99 -0.28
N ASP A 201 -0.84 23.76 -0.38
CA ASP A 201 -0.70 24.88 -1.30
C ASP A 201 -0.58 24.39 -2.75
N GLY A 202 -1.28 25.08 -3.71
CA GLY A 202 -1.16 24.81 -5.15
C GLY A 202 -2.46 24.69 -5.92
#